data_6746b895e8ede84374d05dff27ca4e2e
#
_entry.id   6746b895e8ede84374d05dff27ca4e2e
#
_cell.length_a   1.000
_cell.length_b   1.000
_cell.length_c   1.000
_cell.angle_alpha   90.00
_cell.angle_beta   90.00
_cell.angle_gamma   90.00
#
_symmetry.space_group_name_H-M   'P 1'
#
loop_
_entity.id
_entity.type
_entity.pdbx_description
1 polymer ?
#
loop_
_entity_poly.entity_id
_entity_poly.type
_entity_poly.pdbx_seq_one_letter_code
_entity_poly.pdbx_strand_id
1 'polypeptide(L)'
;TEILESSTNIVDLGSLKNPSAETLLAEDFDLVIMSSAIVNQVKLYDTLEQAGVAAVYFDIETFEDYKGMMEILTDITGNKELYQENVGEPESIIAEQVKRADGSNPTILLLRAYSTGVKAKGSDTMTGQMLSQLGCINIADNDQGLLENLGMEAILEADPEYIFVTTMGSSEEAALAMVDELLTSNPAWQGLSAIQKNQYYVLEQELFHNKPNNRWGESYQKLADILYGEK
;
A
#
# COMPACT_ATOMS: atom_id res chain seq x y z
N THR A 1 4.15 -18.72 -6.53
CA THR A 1 2.78 -18.38 -7.07
C THR A 1 2.45 -19.40 -8.16
N GLU A 2 1.17 -19.75 -8.33
CA GLU A 2 0.68 -20.74 -9.31
C GLU A 2 1.17 -20.47 -10.74
N ILE A 3 1.31 -19.20 -11.14
CA ILE A 3 1.85 -18.82 -12.45
C ILE A 3 3.32 -19.26 -12.63
N LEU A 4 4.14 -19.12 -11.59
CA LEU A 4 5.55 -19.53 -11.62
C LEU A 4 5.69 -21.05 -11.70
N GLU A 5 4.77 -21.79 -11.08
CA GLU A 5 4.80 -23.26 -11.07
C GLU A 5 4.27 -23.88 -12.38
N SER A 6 3.43 -23.16 -13.13
CA SER A 6 2.78 -23.64 -14.36
C SER A 6 3.51 -23.26 -15.66
N SER A 7 4.46 -22.31 -15.63
CA SER A 7 5.13 -21.79 -16.82
C SER A 7 6.55 -22.37 -16.96
N THR A 8 6.85 -22.89 -18.14
CA THR A 8 8.18 -23.44 -18.49
C THR A 8 9.17 -22.41 -19.06
N ASN A 9 8.71 -21.18 -19.33
CA ASN A 9 9.47 -20.11 -19.99
C ASN A 9 9.61 -18.88 -19.07
N ILE A 10 9.98 -19.10 -17.81
CA ILE A 10 10.25 -18.01 -16.87
C ILE A 10 11.75 -17.82 -16.73
N VAL A 11 12.18 -16.58 -16.92
CA VAL A 11 13.56 -16.15 -16.72
C VAL A 11 13.63 -15.31 -15.45
N ASP A 12 14.53 -15.65 -14.54
CA ASP A 12 14.75 -14.88 -13.32
C ASP A 12 15.60 -13.64 -13.64
N LEU A 13 15.01 -12.47 -13.49
CA LEU A 13 15.67 -11.17 -13.66
C LEU A 13 16.41 -10.72 -12.39
N GLY A 14 16.38 -11.50 -11.33
CA GLY A 14 16.99 -11.19 -10.04
C GLY A 14 16.10 -10.36 -9.13
N SER A 15 16.70 -9.44 -8.39
CA SER A 15 15.96 -8.61 -7.40
C SER A 15 15.04 -7.60 -8.07
N LEU A 16 13.82 -7.45 -7.57
CA LEU A 16 12.88 -6.41 -7.98
C LEU A 16 13.51 -5.01 -7.96
N LYS A 17 14.35 -4.72 -6.96
CA LYS A 17 15.00 -3.41 -6.83
C LYS A 17 16.18 -3.22 -7.78
N ASN A 18 16.72 -4.30 -8.34
CA ASN A 18 17.88 -4.24 -9.21
C ASN A 18 17.83 -5.40 -10.23
N PRO A 19 16.93 -5.34 -11.23
CA PRO A 19 16.82 -6.38 -12.26
C PRO A 19 18.07 -6.40 -13.13
N SER A 20 18.40 -7.58 -13.68
CA SER A 20 19.55 -7.79 -14.54
C SER A 20 19.33 -7.17 -15.92
N ALA A 21 20.05 -6.07 -16.21
CA ALA A 21 20.04 -5.45 -17.54
C ALA A 21 20.56 -6.39 -18.62
N GLU A 22 21.59 -7.20 -18.31
CA GLU A 22 22.16 -8.19 -19.24
C GLU A 22 21.11 -9.22 -19.65
N THR A 23 20.36 -9.76 -18.68
CA THR A 23 19.30 -10.72 -18.95
C THR A 23 18.16 -10.08 -19.74
N LEU A 24 17.74 -8.86 -19.40
CA LEU A 24 16.71 -8.10 -20.13
C LEU A 24 17.07 -7.88 -21.60
N LEU A 25 18.34 -7.66 -21.89
CA LEU A 25 18.82 -7.46 -23.26
C LEU A 25 19.10 -8.77 -24.01
N ALA A 26 19.38 -9.87 -23.30
CA ALA A 26 19.66 -11.17 -23.90
C ALA A 26 18.38 -11.92 -24.32
N GLU A 27 17.29 -11.65 -23.62
CA GLU A 27 15.99 -12.24 -23.93
C GLU A 27 15.23 -11.36 -24.92
N ASP A 28 14.46 -11.97 -25.79
CA ASP A 28 13.68 -11.31 -26.85
C ASP A 28 12.28 -10.95 -26.32
N PHE A 29 12.22 -9.97 -25.40
CA PHE A 29 10.96 -9.51 -24.80
C PHE A 29 10.24 -8.52 -25.72
N ASP A 30 8.95 -8.75 -25.98
CA ASP A 30 8.10 -7.82 -26.70
C ASP A 30 7.82 -6.55 -25.90
N LEU A 31 7.72 -6.66 -24.57
CA LEU A 31 7.40 -5.57 -23.66
C LEU A 31 8.01 -5.81 -22.26
N VAL A 32 8.62 -4.79 -21.70
CA VAL A 32 9.11 -4.76 -20.31
C VAL A 32 8.22 -3.81 -19.51
N ILE A 33 7.66 -4.31 -18.39
CA ILE A 33 6.84 -3.52 -17.47
C ILE A 33 7.65 -3.25 -16.20
N MET A 34 7.80 -1.97 -15.86
CA MET A 34 8.64 -1.51 -14.75
C MET A 34 7.90 -0.52 -13.84
N SER A 35 8.49 -0.26 -12.66
CA SER A 35 8.02 0.76 -11.73
C SER A 35 8.86 2.02 -11.83
N SER A 36 8.22 3.17 -12.00
CA SER A 36 8.87 4.49 -11.93
C SER A 36 9.25 4.88 -10.50
N ALA A 37 8.68 4.23 -9.48
CA ALA A 37 9.06 4.41 -8.08
C ALA A 37 10.42 3.74 -7.71
N ILE A 38 10.96 2.86 -8.58
CA ILE A 38 12.21 2.14 -8.32
C ILE A 38 13.35 2.75 -9.13
N VAL A 39 14.21 3.51 -8.46
CA VAL A 39 15.30 4.28 -9.10
C VAL A 39 16.17 3.45 -10.04
N ASN A 40 16.53 2.21 -9.68
CA ASN A 40 17.38 1.39 -10.55
C ASN A 40 16.62 0.84 -11.77
N GLN A 41 15.31 0.69 -11.70
CA GLN A 41 14.50 0.36 -12.87
C GLN A 41 14.43 1.57 -13.83
N VAL A 42 14.22 2.77 -13.30
CA VAL A 42 14.22 4.01 -14.11
C VAL A 42 15.55 4.23 -14.84
N LYS A 43 16.69 3.89 -14.21
CA LYS A 43 18.01 3.99 -14.85
C LYS A 43 18.20 3.06 -16.06
N LEU A 44 17.37 2.06 -16.22
CA LEU A 44 17.43 1.17 -17.37
C LEU A 44 16.75 1.76 -18.61
N TYR A 45 16.02 2.86 -18.49
CA TYR A 45 15.27 3.45 -19.59
C TYR A 45 16.13 3.66 -20.85
N ASP A 46 17.21 4.43 -20.75
CA ASP A 46 18.09 4.72 -21.90
C ASP A 46 18.71 3.46 -22.50
N THR A 47 19.02 2.47 -21.67
CA THR A 47 19.61 1.20 -22.11
C THR A 47 18.63 0.38 -22.93
N LEU A 48 17.38 0.27 -22.45
CA LEU A 48 16.30 -0.43 -23.15
C LEU A 48 15.91 0.27 -24.43
N GLU A 49 15.78 1.63 -24.39
CA GLU A 49 15.47 2.44 -25.57
C GLU A 49 16.53 2.27 -26.68
N GLN A 50 17.84 2.35 -26.34
CA GLN A 50 18.93 2.15 -27.28
C GLN A 50 18.97 0.75 -27.86
N ALA A 51 18.53 -0.26 -27.11
CA ALA A 51 18.44 -1.62 -27.56
C ALA A 51 17.15 -1.91 -28.38
N GLY A 52 16.21 -0.94 -28.46
CA GLY A 52 14.95 -1.11 -29.15
C GLY A 52 13.93 -1.96 -28.40
N VAL A 53 14.12 -2.18 -27.10
CA VAL A 53 13.21 -2.92 -26.23
C VAL A 53 12.08 -1.99 -25.77
N ALA A 54 10.83 -2.35 -26.07
CA ALA A 54 9.68 -1.58 -25.58
C ALA A 54 9.55 -1.69 -24.06
N ALA A 55 9.48 -0.56 -23.39
CA ALA A 55 9.34 -0.53 -21.92
C ALA A 55 8.26 0.48 -21.51
N VAL A 56 7.45 0.10 -20.51
CA VAL A 56 6.47 0.97 -19.86
C VAL A 56 6.74 1.06 -18.37
N TYR A 57 6.54 2.25 -17.82
CA TYR A 57 6.80 2.53 -16.41
C TYR A 57 5.51 3.02 -15.75
N PHE A 58 5.15 2.38 -14.63
CA PHE A 58 3.98 2.75 -13.85
C PHE A 58 4.39 3.16 -12.44
N ASP A 59 3.72 4.21 -11.93
CA ASP A 59 3.71 4.55 -10.52
C ASP A 59 2.29 4.35 -10.00
N ILE A 60 2.12 3.41 -9.08
CA ILE A 60 0.81 3.03 -8.55
C ILE A 60 0.78 3.39 -7.08
N GLU A 61 0.19 4.52 -6.75
CA GLU A 61 -0.04 4.94 -5.36
C GLU A 61 -1.53 4.95 -5.00
N THR A 62 -2.41 5.00 -6.01
CA THR A 62 -3.85 5.07 -5.86
C THR A 62 -4.57 4.01 -6.66
N PHE A 63 -5.86 3.82 -6.38
CA PHE A 63 -6.70 2.96 -7.22
C PHE A 63 -6.87 3.54 -8.64
N GLU A 64 -6.88 4.87 -8.80
CA GLU A 64 -6.95 5.51 -10.12
C GLU A 64 -5.69 5.24 -10.95
N ASP A 65 -4.49 5.23 -10.34
CA ASP A 65 -3.26 4.84 -11.03
C ASP A 65 -3.33 3.37 -11.49
N TYR A 66 -3.85 2.49 -10.63
CA TYR A 66 -4.08 1.09 -10.97
C TYR A 66 -5.05 0.94 -12.15
N LYS A 67 -6.15 1.69 -12.16
CA LYS A 67 -7.11 1.73 -13.28
C LYS A 67 -6.41 2.12 -14.58
N GLY A 68 -5.65 3.22 -14.56
CA GLY A 68 -4.91 3.69 -15.73
C GLY A 68 -3.90 2.67 -16.26
N MET A 69 -3.17 2.00 -15.38
CA MET A 69 -2.28 0.90 -15.76
C MET A 69 -3.06 -0.24 -16.43
N MET A 70 -4.14 -0.69 -15.81
CA MET A 70 -4.94 -1.81 -16.31
C MET A 70 -5.63 -1.48 -17.65
N GLU A 71 -6.06 -0.23 -17.87
CA GLU A 71 -6.60 0.22 -19.15
C GLU A 71 -5.56 0.06 -20.26
N ILE A 72 -4.33 0.53 -20.03
CA ILE A 72 -3.22 0.39 -20.99
C ILE A 72 -2.92 -1.09 -21.27
N LEU A 73 -2.78 -1.91 -20.23
CA LEU A 73 -2.41 -3.32 -20.38
C LEU A 73 -3.51 -4.14 -21.07
N THR A 74 -4.78 -3.86 -20.78
CA THR A 74 -5.90 -4.55 -21.43
C THR A 74 -6.15 -4.04 -22.85
N ASP A 75 -5.77 -2.80 -23.18
CA ASP A 75 -5.75 -2.30 -24.56
C ASP A 75 -4.67 -2.98 -25.39
N ILE A 76 -3.45 -3.13 -24.87
CA ILE A 76 -2.35 -3.85 -25.52
C ILE A 76 -2.73 -5.31 -25.82
N THR A 77 -3.35 -5.98 -24.85
CA THR A 77 -3.74 -7.39 -24.99
C THR A 77 -5.08 -7.60 -25.70
N GLY A 78 -5.87 -6.54 -25.90
CA GLY A 78 -7.23 -6.59 -26.44
C GLY A 78 -8.26 -7.25 -25.51
N ASN A 79 -7.92 -7.51 -24.24
CA ASN A 79 -8.76 -8.25 -23.30
C ASN A 79 -9.56 -7.33 -22.36
N LYS A 80 -10.69 -6.84 -22.86
CA LYS A 80 -11.57 -5.94 -22.09
C LYS A 80 -12.33 -6.64 -20.96
N GLU A 81 -12.49 -7.94 -21.00
CA GLU A 81 -13.14 -8.70 -19.93
C GLU A 81 -12.29 -8.67 -18.67
N LEU A 82 -10.96 -8.81 -18.81
CA LEU A 82 -10.02 -8.69 -17.68
C LEU A 82 -10.03 -7.30 -17.04
N TYR A 83 -10.31 -6.24 -17.81
CA TYR A 83 -10.49 -4.91 -17.21
C TYR A 83 -11.71 -4.89 -16.29
N GLN A 84 -12.85 -5.40 -16.77
CA GLN A 84 -14.08 -5.43 -15.96
C GLN A 84 -13.89 -6.25 -14.67
N GLU A 85 -13.26 -7.42 -14.77
CA GLU A 85 -13.00 -8.30 -13.63
C GLU A 85 -12.02 -7.69 -12.62
N ASN A 86 -10.91 -7.12 -13.10
CA ASN A 86 -9.82 -6.68 -12.21
C ASN A 86 -9.93 -5.21 -11.80
N VAL A 87 -10.81 -4.42 -12.44
CA VAL A 87 -11.02 -2.99 -12.15
C VAL A 87 -12.48 -2.68 -11.86
N GLY A 88 -13.40 -3.02 -12.75
CA GLY A 88 -14.80 -2.65 -12.61
C GLY A 88 -15.47 -3.25 -11.37
N GLU A 89 -15.20 -4.52 -11.06
CA GLU A 89 -15.72 -5.16 -9.84
C GLU A 89 -15.12 -4.55 -8.56
N PRO A 90 -13.78 -4.42 -8.42
CA PRO A 90 -13.20 -3.69 -7.28
C PRO A 90 -13.70 -2.26 -7.13
N GLU A 91 -13.85 -1.50 -8.21
CA GLU A 91 -14.39 -0.12 -8.20
C GLU A 91 -15.81 -0.07 -7.61
N SER A 92 -16.65 -1.02 -7.99
CA SER A 92 -18.01 -1.12 -7.47
C SER A 92 -18.02 -1.39 -5.96
N ILE A 93 -17.15 -2.30 -5.49
CA ILE A 93 -16.98 -2.60 -4.06
C ILE A 93 -16.50 -1.34 -3.33
N ILE A 94 -15.46 -0.67 -3.82
CA ILE A 94 -14.94 0.58 -3.24
C ILE A 94 -16.07 1.60 -3.07
N ALA A 95 -16.84 1.84 -4.14
CA ALA A 95 -17.93 2.80 -4.11
C ALA A 95 -19.02 2.45 -3.07
N GLU A 96 -19.26 1.17 -2.83
CA GLU A 96 -20.18 0.72 -1.77
C GLU A 96 -19.59 0.97 -0.38
N GLN A 97 -18.30 0.68 -0.17
CA GLN A 97 -17.66 0.88 1.12
C GLN A 97 -17.54 2.36 1.50
N VAL A 98 -17.19 3.22 0.55
CA VAL A 98 -17.11 4.68 0.78
C VAL A 98 -18.47 5.27 1.21
N LYS A 99 -19.58 4.74 0.71
CA LYS A 99 -20.94 5.15 1.15
C LYS A 99 -21.28 4.78 2.59
N ARG A 100 -20.48 3.94 3.23
CA ARG A 100 -20.68 3.58 4.65
C ARG A 100 -20.19 4.67 5.60
N ALA A 101 -19.40 5.62 5.12
CA ALA A 101 -19.00 6.79 5.90
C ALA A 101 -20.25 7.54 6.37
N ASP A 102 -20.44 7.61 7.68
CA ASP A 102 -21.65 8.13 8.32
C ASP A 102 -21.52 9.59 8.76
N GLY A 103 -20.37 10.22 8.46
CA GLY A 103 -20.04 11.58 8.84
C GLY A 103 -19.50 11.74 10.27
N SER A 104 -19.22 10.65 10.98
CA SER A 104 -18.57 10.67 12.30
C SER A 104 -17.14 11.22 12.25
N ASN A 105 -16.47 11.04 11.09
CA ASN A 105 -15.09 11.47 10.82
C ASN A 105 -14.10 11.04 11.93
N PRO A 106 -13.96 9.73 12.19
CA PRO A 106 -13.12 9.24 13.28
C PRO A 106 -11.67 9.67 13.10
N THR A 107 -11.03 10.07 14.20
CA THR A 107 -9.61 10.41 14.19
C THR A 107 -8.76 9.15 14.21
N ILE A 108 -7.72 9.11 13.37
CA ILE A 108 -6.84 7.95 13.26
C ILE A 108 -5.37 8.34 13.33
N LEU A 109 -4.54 7.40 13.78
CA LEU A 109 -3.09 7.42 13.59
C LEU A 109 -2.70 6.24 12.69
N LEU A 110 -2.10 6.53 11.54
CA LEU A 110 -1.52 5.52 10.67
C LEU A 110 -0.02 5.41 10.90
N LEU A 111 0.43 4.22 11.26
CA LEU A 111 1.83 3.89 11.49
C LEU A 111 2.35 2.95 10.40
N ARG A 112 3.64 3.11 10.07
CA ARG A 112 4.39 2.12 9.29
C ARG A 112 5.59 1.65 10.10
N ALA A 113 5.60 0.35 10.39
CA ALA A 113 6.67 -0.30 11.13
C ALA A 113 7.68 -0.96 10.19
N TYR A 114 8.95 -0.82 10.52
CA TYR A 114 10.11 -1.40 9.87
C TYR A 114 10.91 -2.17 10.92
N SER A 115 11.79 -3.04 10.51
CA SER A 115 12.74 -3.70 11.42
C SER A 115 13.73 -2.72 12.09
N THR A 116 13.73 -1.44 11.69
CA THR A 116 14.64 -0.40 12.19
C THR A 116 13.92 0.77 12.86
N GLY A 117 12.59 0.73 13.00
CA GLY A 117 11.82 1.78 13.64
C GLY A 117 10.38 1.85 13.18
N VAL A 118 9.67 2.88 13.66
CA VAL A 118 8.27 3.16 13.34
C VAL A 118 8.14 4.61 12.89
N LYS A 119 7.28 4.88 11.91
CA LYS A 119 6.97 6.23 11.44
C LYS A 119 5.46 6.42 11.30
N ALA A 120 4.98 7.60 11.66
CA ALA A 120 3.65 8.02 11.25
C ALA A 120 3.58 8.21 9.73
N LYS A 121 2.41 7.99 9.15
CA LYS A 121 2.11 8.16 7.73
C LYS A 121 0.87 9.00 7.55
N GLY A 122 0.93 9.91 6.58
CA GLY A 122 -0.18 10.79 6.21
C GLY A 122 -1.14 10.16 5.19
N SER A 123 -2.14 10.95 4.85
CA SER A 123 -3.14 10.62 3.82
C SER A 123 -2.57 10.67 2.38
N ASP A 124 -1.31 11.04 2.21
CA ASP A 124 -0.56 10.96 0.96
C ASP A 124 -0.08 9.54 0.61
N THR A 125 -0.25 8.57 1.53
CA THR A 125 0.08 7.17 1.29
C THR A 125 -1.14 6.36 0.86
N MET A 126 -0.93 5.22 0.20
CA MET A 126 -2.00 4.33 -0.27
C MET A 126 -3.05 4.04 0.81
N THR A 127 -2.63 3.50 1.97
CA THR A 127 -3.55 3.20 3.07
C THR A 127 -4.16 4.46 3.69
N GLY A 128 -3.37 5.55 3.78
CA GLY A 128 -3.86 6.84 4.25
C GLY A 128 -4.97 7.42 3.37
N GLN A 129 -4.84 7.28 2.04
CA GLN A 129 -5.91 7.68 1.11
C GLN A 129 -7.18 6.84 1.27
N MET A 130 -7.05 5.51 1.42
CA MET A 130 -8.20 4.65 1.68
C MET A 130 -8.96 5.10 2.94
N LEU A 131 -8.24 5.34 4.03
CA LEU A 131 -8.81 5.82 5.29
C LEU A 131 -9.47 7.21 5.14
N SER A 132 -8.82 8.14 4.42
CA SER A 132 -9.37 9.45 4.12
C SER A 132 -10.66 9.37 3.30
N GLN A 133 -10.70 8.53 2.27
CA GLN A 133 -11.91 8.32 1.45
C GLN A 133 -13.04 7.64 2.23
N LEU A 134 -12.71 6.88 3.27
CA LEU A 134 -13.66 6.34 4.23
C LEU A 134 -14.04 7.35 5.34
N GLY A 135 -13.66 8.63 5.20
CA GLY A 135 -14.08 9.72 6.08
C GLY A 135 -13.21 9.90 7.34
N CYS A 136 -12.08 9.21 7.47
CA CYS A 136 -11.20 9.38 8.62
C CYS A 136 -10.39 10.68 8.56
N ILE A 137 -10.06 11.22 9.72
CA ILE A 137 -9.12 12.34 9.90
C ILE A 137 -7.82 11.79 10.47
N ASN A 138 -6.74 11.81 9.68
CA ASN A 138 -5.43 11.36 10.16
C ASN A 138 -4.75 12.48 10.95
N ILE A 139 -4.43 12.23 12.22
CA ILE A 139 -3.80 13.23 13.09
C ILE A 139 -2.42 13.67 12.58
N ALA A 140 -1.72 12.82 11.83
CA ALA A 140 -0.41 13.13 11.27
C ALA A 140 -0.46 14.11 10.08
N ASP A 141 -1.62 14.32 9.43
CA ASP A 141 -1.72 15.20 8.25
C ASP A 141 -1.48 16.68 8.60
N ASN A 142 -1.81 17.08 9.81
CA ASN A 142 -1.67 18.46 10.28
C ASN A 142 -0.52 18.63 11.28
N ASP A 143 0.25 17.59 11.55
CA ASP A 143 1.39 17.62 12.45
C ASP A 143 2.65 17.06 11.78
N GLN A 144 3.44 17.95 11.18
CA GLN A 144 4.71 17.60 10.57
C GLN A 144 5.69 16.98 11.57
N GLY A 145 5.59 17.35 12.85
CA GLY A 145 6.40 16.76 13.92
C GLY A 145 6.13 15.27 14.08
N LEU A 146 4.87 14.83 13.97
CA LEU A 146 4.52 13.40 13.98
C LEU A 146 5.07 12.65 12.76
N LEU A 147 5.05 13.27 11.58
CA LEU A 147 5.59 12.65 10.36
C LEU A 147 7.11 12.52 10.38
N GLU A 148 7.81 13.49 10.98
CA GLU A 148 9.27 13.52 11.05
C GLU A 148 9.80 12.72 12.25
N ASN A 149 9.21 12.93 13.43
CA ASN A 149 9.64 12.35 14.70
C ASN A 149 8.41 11.88 15.47
N LEU A 150 8.17 10.59 15.46
CA LEU A 150 7.05 9.97 16.16
C LEU A 150 7.14 10.23 17.68
N GLY A 151 6.55 11.32 18.14
CA GLY A 151 6.56 11.75 19.53
C GLY A 151 5.37 11.23 20.32
N MET A 152 5.60 10.50 21.43
CA MET A 152 4.52 9.99 22.28
C MET A 152 3.64 11.13 22.84
N GLU A 153 4.22 12.28 23.17
CA GLU A 153 3.48 13.42 23.71
C GLU A 153 2.43 13.95 22.72
N ALA A 154 2.81 14.10 21.45
CA ALA A 154 1.90 14.54 20.39
C ALA A 154 0.79 13.51 20.12
N ILE A 155 1.11 12.21 20.20
CA ILE A 155 0.11 11.14 20.06
C ILE A 155 -0.89 11.19 21.22
N LEU A 156 -0.41 11.38 22.45
CA LEU A 156 -1.27 11.48 23.64
C LEU A 156 -2.14 12.73 23.64
N GLU A 157 -1.61 13.87 23.17
CA GLU A 157 -2.39 15.11 23.05
C GLU A 157 -3.50 14.99 22.00
N ALA A 158 -3.20 14.34 20.87
CA ALA A 158 -4.18 14.13 19.80
C ALA A 158 -5.21 13.04 20.12
N ASP A 159 -4.88 12.07 20.98
CA ASP A 159 -5.70 10.94 21.43
C ASP A 159 -6.57 10.31 20.31
N PRO A 160 -5.97 9.68 19.29
CA PRO A 160 -6.71 9.14 18.15
C PRO A 160 -7.68 8.04 18.58
N GLU A 161 -8.84 7.99 17.90
CA GLU A 161 -9.87 6.97 18.16
C GLU A 161 -9.46 5.59 17.64
N TYR A 162 -8.66 5.54 16.57
CA TYR A 162 -8.13 4.31 15.96
C TYR A 162 -6.63 4.43 15.70
N ILE A 163 -5.92 3.32 15.84
CA ILE A 163 -4.52 3.19 15.45
C ILE A 163 -4.39 2.04 14.47
N PHE A 164 -3.89 2.34 13.28
CA PHE A 164 -3.59 1.36 12.25
C PHE A 164 -2.09 1.22 12.05
N VAL A 165 -1.60 -0.01 11.97
CA VAL A 165 -0.19 -0.32 11.74
C VAL A 165 -0.05 -1.11 10.45
N THR A 166 0.73 -0.60 9.50
CA THR A 166 1.22 -1.36 8.35
C THR A 166 2.66 -1.78 8.61
N THR A 167 3.06 -2.95 8.14
CA THR A 167 4.44 -3.43 8.25
C THR A 167 5.15 -3.36 6.90
N MET A 168 6.47 -3.16 6.93
CA MET A 168 7.31 -3.16 5.73
C MET A 168 8.58 -3.97 5.94
N GLY A 169 8.91 -4.78 4.95
CA GLY A 169 10.10 -5.64 4.96
C GLY A 169 9.75 -7.13 4.94
N SER A 170 10.77 -7.97 5.05
CA SER A 170 10.62 -9.43 4.96
C SER A 170 10.24 -10.09 6.29
N SER A 171 10.28 -9.36 7.40
CA SER A 171 9.93 -9.86 8.74
C SER A 171 8.92 -8.93 9.40
N GLU A 172 7.67 -9.35 9.40
CA GLU A 172 6.60 -8.67 10.14
C GLU A 172 6.87 -8.69 11.65
N GLU A 173 7.35 -9.82 12.18
CA GLU A 173 7.71 -9.96 13.59
C GLU A 173 8.74 -8.92 14.03
N ALA A 174 9.83 -8.73 13.24
CA ALA A 174 10.83 -7.73 13.54
C ALA A 174 10.28 -6.30 13.46
N ALA A 175 9.36 -6.02 12.54
CA ALA A 175 8.72 -4.72 12.43
C ALA A 175 7.79 -4.45 13.63
N LEU A 176 7.00 -5.43 14.05
CA LEU A 176 6.11 -5.30 15.22
C LEU A 176 6.88 -5.21 16.54
N ALA A 177 8.02 -5.88 16.66
CA ALA A 177 8.91 -5.72 17.81
C ALA A 177 9.37 -4.26 18.00
N MET A 178 9.57 -3.52 16.90
CA MET A 178 9.89 -2.08 16.98
C MET A 178 8.69 -1.23 17.45
N VAL A 179 7.45 -1.62 17.09
CA VAL A 179 6.26 -0.96 17.65
C VAL A 179 6.18 -1.19 19.16
N ASP A 180 6.44 -2.40 19.61
CA ASP A 180 6.45 -2.74 21.03
C ASP A 180 7.54 -1.96 21.78
N GLU A 181 8.76 -1.96 21.29
CA GLU A 181 9.87 -1.24 21.90
C GLU A 181 9.64 0.27 22.01
N LEU A 182 9.17 0.90 20.92
CA LEU A 182 9.10 2.37 20.82
C LEU A 182 7.80 2.95 21.38
N LEU A 183 6.69 2.21 21.34
CA LEU A 183 5.36 2.73 21.66
C LEU A 183 4.65 1.91 22.74
N THR A 184 4.36 0.63 22.50
CA THR A 184 3.46 -0.13 23.37
C THR A 184 4.05 -0.42 24.76
N SER A 185 5.39 -0.49 24.88
CA SER A 185 6.08 -0.60 26.16
C SER A 185 6.04 0.67 27.02
N ASN A 186 5.65 1.81 26.44
CA ASN A 186 5.49 3.05 27.18
C ASN A 186 4.17 3.01 27.98
N PRO A 187 4.19 3.16 29.33
CA PRO A 187 2.96 3.14 30.14
C PRO A 187 1.91 4.16 29.70
N ALA A 188 2.32 5.31 29.13
CA ALA A 188 1.41 6.33 28.65
C ALA A 188 0.56 5.86 27.45
N TRP A 189 1.08 4.90 26.65
CA TRP A 189 0.34 4.28 25.55
C TRP A 189 -0.98 3.66 25.99
N GLN A 190 -0.99 3.07 27.19
CA GLN A 190 -2.19 2.44 27.76
C GLN A 190 -3.31 3.44 28.09
N GLY A 191 -2.98 4.73 28.15
CA GLY A 191 -3.95 5.81 28.36
C GLY A 191 -4.72 6.22 27.11
N LEU A 192 -4.26 5.84 25.91
CA LEU A 192 -4.90 6.22 24.66
C LEU A 192 -6.31 5.62 24.53
N SER A 193 -7.24 6.42 24.03
CA SER A 193 -8.63 6.01 23.77
C SER A 193 -8.70 4.80 22.84
N ALA A 194 -7.88 4.77 21.78
CA ALA A 194 -7.79 3.63 20.85
C ALA A 194 -7.41 2.32 21.56
N ILE A 195 -6.45 2.37 22.50
CA ILE A 195 -5.99 1.18 23.22
C ILE A 195 -7.03 0.70 24.21
N GLN A 196 -7.65 1.61 24.97
CA GLN A 196 -8.69 1.28 25.93
C GLN A 196 -9.94 0.67 25.30
N LYS A 197 -10.24 1.05 24.06
CA LYS A 197 -11.40 0.56 23.28
C LYS A 197 -11.06 -0.62 22.36
N ASN A 198 -9.83 -1.16 22.40
CA ASN A 198 -9.32 -2.19 21.48
C ASN A 198 -9.40 -1.79 20.00
N GLN A 199 -9.17 -0.51 19.70
CA GLN A 199 -9.16 0.05 18.35
C GLN A 199 -7.72 0.19 17.78
N TYR A 200 -6.89 -0.79 18.07
CA TYR A 200 -5.52 -0.94 17.55
C TYR A 200 -5.47 -2.13 16.60
N TYR A 201 -5.11 -1.89 15.33
CA TYR A 201 -5.15 -2.88 14.27
C TYR A 201 -3.82 -2.98 13.53
N VAL A 202 -3.27 -4.19 13.44
CA VAL A 202 -2.18 -4.51 12.51
C VAL A 202 -2.83 -4.95 11.21
N LEU A 203 -2.52 -4.23 10.13
CA LEU A 203 -3.10 -4.45 8.81
C LEU A 203 -2.21 -5.40 7.98
N GLU A 204 -2.84 -6.27 7.21
CA GLU A 204 -2.16 -7.23 6.32
C GLU A 204 -1.26 -6.53 5.31
N GLN A 205 0.01 -6.90 5.26
CA GLN A 205 1.00 -6.27 4.39
C GLN A 205 0.61 -6.33 2.90
N GLU A 206 0.00 -7.42 2.46
CA GLU A 206 -0.41 -7.61 1.06
C GLU A 206 -1.46 -6.61 0.60
N LEU A 207 -2.38 -6.22 1.50
CA LEU A 207 -3.50 -5.34 1.17
C LEU A 207 -3.20 -3.86 1.46
N PHE A 208 -2.28 -3.57 2.40
CA PHE A 208 -2.12 -2.23 2.96
C PHE A 208 -0.70 -1.66 2.86
N HIS A 209 0.28 -2.46 2.44
CA HIS A 209 1.63 -2.00 2.13
C HIS A 209 2.05 -2.34 0.71
N ASN A 210 1.86 -3.59 0.29
CA ASN A 210 2.04 -3.99 -1.10
C ASN A 210 0.87 -3.46 -1.94
N LYS A 211 1.04 -3.44 -3.26
CA LYS A 211 -0.08 -3.04 -4.14
C LYS A 211 -1.11 -4.17 -4.18
N PRO A 212 -2.37 -3.95 -3.78
CA PRO A 212 -3.36 -5.02 -3.66
C PRO A 212 -3.87 -5.57 -5.01
N ASN A 213 -3.52 -4.93 -6.12
CA ASN A 213 -3.96 -5.31 -7.47
C ASN A 213 -5.49 -5.39 -7.57
N ASN A 214 -6.06 -6.50 -8.02
CA ASN A 214 -7.52 -6.69 -8.09
C ASN A 214 -8.22 -6.81 -6.72
N ARG A 215 -7.46 -6.78 -5.60
CA ARG A 215 -7.99 -6.84 -4.23
C ARG A 215 -8.19 -5.46 -3.58
N TRP A 216 -8.16 -4.37 -4.35
CA TRP A 216 -8.44 -3.02 -3.81
C TRP A 216 -9.79 -2.95 -3.09
N GLY A 217 -10.84 -3.56 -3.67
CA GLY A 217 -12.17 -3.63 -3.04
C GLY A 217 -12.15 -4.30 -1.67
N GLU A 218 -11.39 -5.39 -1.52
CA GLU A 218 -11.20 -6.09 -0.23
C GLU A 218 -10.50 -5.21 0.82
N SER A 219 -9.50 -4.42 0.40
CA SER A 219 -8.82 -3.48 1.29
C SER A 219 -9.80 -2.45 1.87
N TYR A 220 -10.64 -1.83 1.01
CA TYR A 220 -11.67 -0.90 1.48
C TYR A 220 -12.72 -1.55 2.35
N GLN A 221 -13.17 -2.76 2.00
CA GLN A 221 -14.14 -3.49 2.81
C GLN A 221 -13.61 -3.76 4.22
N LYS A 222 -12.39 -4.26 4.36
CA LYS A 222 -11.77 -4.53 5.68
C LYS A 222 -11.67 -3.27 6.53
N LEU A 223 -11.24 -2.13 5.96
CA LEU A 223 -11.20 -0.87 6.69
C LEU A 223 -12.59 -0.38 7.07
N ALA A 224 -13.56 -0.48 6.16
CA ALA A 224 -14.92 -0.06 6.43
C ALA A 224 -15.60 -0.95 7.49
N ASP A 225 -15.29 -2.25 7.54
CA ASP A 225 -15.79 -3.17 8.57
C ASP A 225 -15.22 -2.83 9.96
N ILE A 226 -13.95 -2.45 10.03
CA ILE A 226 -13.33 -1.96 11.27
C ILE A 226 -13.99 -0.66 11.74
N LEU A 227 -14.20 0.29 10.84
CA LEU A 227 -14.68 1.64 11.16
C LEU A 227 -16.18 1.68 11.46
N TYR A 228 -16.99 0.90 10.74
CA TYR A 228 -18.45 1.03 10.70
C TYR A 228 -19.18 -0.28 11.02
N GLY A 229 -18.48 -1.32 11.44
CA GLY A 229 -19.04 -2.65 11.74
C GLY A 229 -19.29 -3.48 10.47
N GLU A 230 -19.31 -4.81 10.62
CA GLU A 230 -19.61 -5.73 9.52
C GLU A 230 -21.05 -5.54 9.02
N LYS A 231 -21.26 -5.66 7.71
CA LYS A 231 -22.58 -5.66 7.05
C LYS A 231 -22.91 -7.03 6.48
#